data_905d9ccc8e57d8a88ae7820b7be13206
#
_entry.id   905d9ccc8e57d8a88ae7820b7be13206
#
_cell.length_a   1.000
_cell.length_b   1.000
_cell.length_c   1.000
_cell.angle_alpha   90.00
_cell.angle_beta   90.00
_cell.angle_gamma   90.00
#
_symmetry.space_group_name_H-M   'P 1'
#
loop_
_entity.id
_entity.type
_entity.pdbx_description
1 polymer ?
#
loop_
_entity_poly.entity_id
_entity_poly.type
_entity_poly.pdbx_seq_one_letter_code
_entity_poly.pdbx_strand_id
1 'polypeptide(L)'
;ATVTDVSPDSEDMRLFKERVRKNIDDGYPMYYTFTLSKIYPGKNGEHNVIGIGYELTPDGKDISAIYYLDSMTHEQDPVYGGLKKVTPGELLEAMAACEEPNYAW
;
A
#
# COMPACT_ATOMS: atom_id res chain seq x y z
N ALA A 1 -5.07 -8.85 7.45
CA ALA A 1 -3.94 -9.80 7.52
C ALA A 1 -2.74 -9.19 8.21
N THR A 2 -2.12 -9.93 9.08
CA THR A 2 -0.91 -9.50 9.78
C THR A 2 0.30 -9.54 8.84
N VAL A 3 1.15 -8.52 8.93
CA VAL A 3 2.36 -8.40 8.11
C VAL A 3 3.58 -8.62 9.01
N THR A 4 4.40 -9.62 8.71
CA THR A 4 5.58 -9.96 9.52
C THR A 4 6.88 -9.98 8.72
N ASP A 5 6.86 -10.34 7.45
CA ASP A 5 8.04 -10.44 6.60
C ASP A 5 7.84 -9.67 5.29
N VAL A 6 8.61 -8.60 5.11
CA VAL A 6 8.48 -7.70 3.96
C VAL A 6 9.51 -7.95 2.86
N SER A 7 10.27 -9.03 2.95
CA SER A 7 11.24 -9.37 1.90
C SER A 7 10.54 -9.57 0.54
N PRO A 8 11.21 -9.26 -0.58
CA PRO A 8 10.57 -9.30 -1.90
C PRO A 8 9.96 -10.64 -2.28
N ASP A 9 10.50 -11.74 -1.80
CA ASP A 9 10.06 -13.10 -2.10
C ASP A 9 9.39 -13.81 -0.91
N SER A 10 9.00 -13.05 0.13
CA SER A 10 8.32 -13.60 1.29
C SER A 10 6.90 -14.06 0.97
N GLU A 11 6.36 -14.96 1.77
CA GLU A 11 4.97 -15.40 1.67
C GLU A 11 4.01 -14.23 1.93
N ASP A 12 4.32 -13.36 2.89
CA ASP A 12 3.52 -12.17 3.17
C ASP A 12 3.44 -11.24 1.94
N MET A 13 4.55 -11.04 1.24
CA MET A 13 4.58 -10.22 0.03
C MET A 13 3.78 -10.87 -1.08
N ARG A 14 3.92 -12.17 -1.26
CA ARG A 14 3.16 -12.94 -2.28
C ARG A 14 1.66 -12.83 -2.04
N LEU A 15 1.23 -13.08 -0.80
CA LEU A 15 -0.17 -12.99 -0.42
C LEU A 15 -0.72 -11.58 -0.57
N PHE A 16 0.05 -10.57 -0.19
CA PHE A 16 -0.35 -9.18 -0.31
C PHE A 16 -0.63 -8.83 -1.77
N LYS A 17 0.29 -9.12 -2.67
CA LYS A 17 0.12 -8.87 -4.11
C LYS A 17 -1.07 -9.62 -4.70
N GLU A 18 -1.25 -10.88 -4.32
CA GLU A 18 -2.38 -11.70 -4.77
C GLU A 18 -3.71 -11.10 -4.33
N ARG A 19 -3.81 -10.66 -3.08
CA ARG A 19 -5.03 -10.06 -2.53
C ARG A 19 -5.35 -8.71 -3.15
N VAL A 20 -4.34 -7.87 -3.38
CA VAL A 20 -4.51 -6.59 -4.07
C VAL A 20 -5.09 -6.84 -5.46
N ARG A 21 -4.47 -7.72 -6.22
CA ARG A 21 -4.90 -8.02 -7.59
C ARG A 21 -6.31 -8.56 -7.64
N LYS A 22 -6.61 -9.55 -6.79
CA LYS A 22 -7.93 -10.18 -6.78
C LYS A 22 -9.03 -9.18 -6.37
N ASN A 23 -8.84 -8.45 -5.29
CA ASN A 23 -9.87 -7.52 -4.82
C ASN A 23 -10.14 -6.41 -5.82
N ILE A 24 -9.09 -5.76 -6.31
CA ILE A 24 -9.26 -4.67 -7.26
C ILE A 24 -9.89 -5.17 -8.56
N ASP A 25 -9.48 -6.34 -9.07
CA ASP A 25 -10.07 -6.94 -10.28
C ASP A 25 -11.54 -7.28 -10.07
N ASP A 26 -11.94 -7.66 -8.86
CA ASP A 26 -13.32 -7.97 -8.51
C ASP A 26 -14.16 -6.71 -8.24
N GLY A 27 -13.57 -5.52 -8.28
CA GLY A 27 -14.26 -4.25 -8.07
C GLY A 27 -14.34 -3.80 -6.62
N TYR A 28 -13.51 -4.34 -5.73
CA TYR A 28 -13.50 -3.99 -4.31
C TYR A 28 -12.23 -3.24 -3.94
N PRO A 29 -12.32 -2.27 -3.02
CA PRO A 29 -11.13 -1.56 -2.55
C PRO A 29 -10.32 -2.40 -1.58
N MET A 30 -9.06 -1.98 -1.39
CA MET A 30 -8.20 -2.45 -0.32
C MET A 30 -8.12 -1.37 0.77
N TYR A 31 -7.79 -1.79 1.99
CA TYR A 31 -7.61 -0.87 3.12
C TYR A 31 -6.22 -1.05 3.68
N TYR A 32 -5.42 0.03 3.62
CA TYR A 32 -4.04 0.01 4.08
C TYR A 32 -3.86 0.93 5.28
N THR A 33 -3.16 0.44 6.31
CA THR A 33 -2.71 1.25 7.45
C THR A 33 -1.19 1.23 7.42
N PHE A 34 -0.56 2.40 7.41
CA PHE A 34 0.90 2.49 7.35
C PHE A 34 1.43 3.60 8.25
N THR A 35 2.73 3.50 8.57
CA THR A 35 3.44 4.54 9.31
C THR A 35 3.79 5.67 8.37
N LEU A 36 3.30 6.88 8.67
CA LEU A 36 3.43 8.05 7.80
C LEU A 36 4.87 8.37 7.42
N SER A 37 5.78 8.34 8.39
CA SER A 37 7.19 8.71 8.16
C SER A 37 7.90 7.82 7.13
N LYS A 38 7.38 6.64 6.85
CA LYS A 38 7.95 5.72 5.85
C LYS A 38 7.61 6.10 4.41
N ILE A 39 6.55 6.85 4.20
CA ILE A 39 6.10 7.28 2.87
C ILE A 39 6.15 8.81 2.74
N TYR A 40 5.81 9.52 3.80
CA TYR A 40 5.82 10.99 3.83
C TYR A 40 6.88 11.48 4.82
N PRO A 41 8.11 11.78 4.37
CA PRO A 41 9.19 12.25 5.26
C PRO A 41 8.77 13.46 6.09
N GLY A 42 9.11 13.44 7.36
CA GLY A 42 8.78 14.53 8.29
C GLY A 42 7.41 14.45 8.93
N LYS A 43 6.60 13.45 8.57
CA LYS A 43 5.30 13.19 9.18
C LYS A 43 5.40 12.02 10.16
N ASN A 44 4.56 12.02 11.20
CA ASN A 44 4.57 11.01 12.25
C ASN A 44 3.17 10.40 12.44
N GLY A 45 3.12 9.21 13.04
CA GLY A 45 1.89 8.51 13.33
C GLY A 45 1.52 7.50 12.28
N GLU A 46 0.37 6.87 12.47
CA GLU A 46 -0.21 5.89 11.56
C GLU A 46 -1.35 6.51 10.78
N HIS A 47 -1.58 6.02 9.56
CA HIS A 47 -2.55 6.60 8.65
C HIS A 47 -3.27 5.51 7.87
N ASN A 48 -4.55 5.72 7.61
CA ASN A 48 -5.40 4.80 6.86
C ASN A 48 -5.72 5.37 5.48
N VAL A 49 -5.58 4.56 4.45
CA VAL A 49 -5.90 4.94 3.07
C VAL A 49 -6.69 3.84 2.38
N ILE A 50 -7.29 4.19 1.24
CA ILE A 50 -8.09 3.27 0.44
C ILE A 50 -7.33 2.93 -0.83
N GLY A 51 -6.98 1.66 -1.01
CA GLY A 51 -6.34 1.16 -2.22
C GLY A 51 -7.35 0.99 -3.34
N ILE A 52 -7.07 1.57 -4.50
CA ILE A 52 -8.02 1.60 -5.63
C ILE A 52 -7.47 0.99 -6.91
N GLY A 53 -6.19 0.68 -6.98
CA GLY A 53 -5.63 0.14 -8.20
C GLY A 53 -4.21 -0.38 -8.05
N TYR A 54 -3.73 -0.96 -9.12
CA TYR A 54 -2.35 -1.44 -9.22
C TYR A 54 -1.88 -1.38 -10.68
N GLU A 55 -0.57 -1.46 -10.86
CA GLU A 55 0.07 -1.50 -12.16
C GLU A 55 0.95 -2.74 -12.25
N LEU A 56 0.91 -3.43 -13.38
CA LEU A 56 1.72 -4.64 -13.59
C LEU A 56 3.07 -4.31 -14.23
N THR A 57 4.04 -5.20 -14.01
CA THR A 57 5.30 -5.19 -14.75
C THR A 57 5.02 -5.40 -16.24
N PRO A 58 5.96 -5.02 -17.16
CA PRO A 58 5.72 -5.16 -18.60
C PRO A 58 5.37 -6.57 -19.05
N ASP A 59 5.85 -7.60 -18.35
CA ASP A 59 5.50 -9.00 -18.66
C ASP A 59 4.14 -9.44 -18.10
N GLY A 60 3.47 -8.58 -17.31
CA GLY A 60 2.17 -8.86 -16.72
C GLY A 60 2.18 -9.86 -15.58
N LYS A 61 3.33 -10.27 -15.09
CA LYS A 61 3.46 -11.34 -14.08
C LYS A 61 3.51 -10.86 -12.64
N ASP A 62 3.84 -9.59 -12.41
CA ASP A 62 4.01 -9.06 -11.07
C ASP A 62 3.41 -7.66 -10.97
N ILE A 63 3.21 -7.19 -9.74
CA ILE A 63 2.74 -5.83 -9.48
C ILE A 63 3.95 -4.91 -9.33
N SER A 64 4.00 -3.85 -10.14
CA SER A 64 5.06 -2.84 -10.08
C SER A 64 4.70 -1.64 -9.22
N ALA A 65 3.41 -1.34 -9.10
CA ALA A 65 2.94 -0.19 -8.33
C ALA A 65 1.54 -0.41 -7.78
N ILE A 66 1.24 0.27 -6.69
CA ILE A 66 -0.08 0.28 -6.06
C ILE A 66 -0.53 1.72 -5.97
N TYR A 67 -1.81 1.95 -6.30
CA TYR A 67 -2.43 3.27 -6.21
C TYR A 67 -3.41 3.32 -5.05
N TYR A 68 -3.36 4.39 -4.28
CA TYR A 68 -4.33 4.61 -3.20
C TYR A 68 -4.79 6.06 -3.17
N LEU A 69 -5.96 6.27 -2.55
CA LEU A 69 -6.49 7.61 -2.27
C LEU A 69 -6.19 7.96 -0.82
N ASP A 70 -5.66 9.16 -0.63
CA ASP A 70 -5.32 9.69 0.68
C ASP A 70 -6.18 10.93 0.94
N SER A 71 -7.06 10.86 1.93
CA SER A 71 -7.96 11.96 2.29
C SER A 71 -7.24 13.14 2.92
N MET A 72 -5.98 12.96 3.35
CA MET A 72 -5.18 14.02 3.98
C MET A 72 -4.17 14.67 3.03
N THR A 73 -4.37 14.55 1.72
CA THR A 73 -3.40 14.97 0.72
C THR A 73 -3.05 16.44 0.75
N HIS A 74 -3.96 17.33 1.14
CA HIS A 74 -3.67 18.76 1.24
C HIS A 74 -2.59 19.06 2.27
N GLU A 75 -2.47 18.22 3.30
CA GLU A 75 -1.46 18.35 4.34
C GLU A 75 -0.20 17.57 4.01
N GLN A 76 -0.35 16.42 3.32
CA GLN A 76 0.72 15.45 3.05
C GLN A 76 1.40 15.69 1.71
N ASP A 77 0.61 15.96 0.68
CA ASP A 77 1.10 16.12 -0.69
C ASP A 77 0.16 17.02 -1.51
N PRO A 78 0.32 18.34 -1.42
CA PRO A 78 -0.56 19.27 -2.13
C PRO A 78 -0.40 19.24 -3.65
N VAL A 79 0.67 18.63 -4.18
CA VAL A 79 0.96 18.58 -5.60
C VAL A 79 0.15 17.51 -6.32
N TYR A 80 0.00 16.34 -5.67
CA TYR A 80 -0.62 15.17 -6.31
C TYR A 80 -2.09 14.97 -5.96
N GLY A 81 -2.68 15.84 -5.15
CA GLY A 81 -4.08 15.70 -4.74
C GLY A 81 -4.32 14.42 -3.96
N GLY A 82 -5.43 13.72 -4.19
CA GLY A 82 -5.84 12.53 -3.46
C GLY A 82 -5.18 11.22 -3.90
N LEU A 83 -4.57 11.19 -5.09
CA LEU A 83 -4.03 9.96 -5.67
C LEU A 83 -2.53 9.84 -5.39
N LYS A 84 -2.13 8.68 -4.88
CA LYS A 84 -0.73 8.37 -4.59
C LYS A 84 -0.33 7.05 -5.23
N LYS A 85 0.93 6.95 -5.63
CA LYS A 85 1.53 5.76 -6.24
C LYS A 85 2.74 5.32 -5.43
N VAL A 86 2.79 4.04 -5.05
CA VAL A 86 3.92 3.46 -4.30
C VAL A 86 4.23 2.07 -4.85
N THR A 87 5.43 1.54 -4.56
CA THR A 87 5.72 0.15 -4.86
C THR A 87 5.12 -0.76 -3.79
N PRO A 88 4.83 -2.03 -4.10
CA PRO A 88 4.37 -2.98 -3.08
C PRO A 88 5.34 -3.10 -1.91
N GLY A 89 6.64 -3.05 -2.18
CA GLY A 89 7.67 -3.13 -1.14
C GLY A 89 7.63 -1.95 -0.18
N GLU A 90 7.56 -0.72 -0.72
CA GLU A 90 7.44 0.50 0.08
C GLU A 90 6.20 0.47 0.98
N LEU A 91 5.07 0.05 0.40
CA LEU A 91 3.80 0.02 1.14
C LEU A 91 3.81 -1.05 2.22
N LEU A 92 4.26 -2.26 1.91
CA LEU A 92 4.29 -3.35 2.88
C LEU A 92 5.26 -3.05 4.03
N GLU A 93 6.42 -2.47 3.71
CA GLU A 93 7.40 -2.03 4.71
C GLU A 93 6.80 -0.95 5.64
N ALA A 94 6.07 0.00 5.08
CA ALA A 94 5.40 1.04 5.87
C ALA A 94 4.30 0.45 6.76
N MET A 95 3.57 -0.55 6.29
CA MET A 95 2.58 -1.27 7.10
C MET A 95 3.24 -2.06 8.24
N ALA A 96 4.35 -2.73 7.95
CA ALA A 96 5.08 -3.51 8.95
C ALA A 96 5.64 -2.66 10.09
N ALA A 97 5.85 -1.37 9.86
CA ALA A 97 6.33 -0.43 10.87
C ALA A 97 5.24 0.05 11.83
N CYS A 98 3.97 -0.32 11.61
CA CYS A 98 2.87 0.00 12.51
C CYS A 98 2.92 -0.83 13.79
N GLU A 99 2.28 -0.33 14.85
CA GLU A 99 2.15 -1.06 16.11
C GLU A 99 1.41 -2.38 15.90
N GLU A 100 0.35 -2.37 15.09
CA GLU A 100 -0.39 -3.56 14.67
C GLU A 100 -0.31 -3.69 13.14
N PRO A 101 0.78 -4.29 12.61
CA PRO A 101 0.96 -4.38 11.16
C PRO A 101 -0.10 -5.23 10.48
N ASN A 102 -0.99 -4.59 9.71
CA ASN A 102 -2.01 -5.34 8.97
C ASN A 102 -2.60 -4.53 7.81
N TYR A 103 -3.33 -5.23 6.93
CA TYR A 103 -4.17 -4.65 5.90
C TYR A 103 -5.48 -5.44 5.81
N ALA A 104 -6.52 -4.82 5.25
CA ALA A 104 -7.81 -5.46 5.04
C ALA A 104 -8.17 -5.48 3.54
N TRP A 105 -8.94 -6.49 3.16
CA TRP A 105 -9.41 -6.64 1.79
C TRP A 105 -10.88 -7.10 1.73
#